data_ca0ee442a0c05673b03c1034a8c8e6fe
#
_entry.id   ca0ee442a0c05673b03c1034a8c8e6fe
#
_cell.length_a   1.000
_cell.length_b   1.000
_cell.length_c   1.000
_cell.angle_alpha   90.00
_cell.angle_beta   90.00
_cell.angle_gamma   90.00
#
_symmetry.space_group_name_H-M   'P 1'
#
loop_
_entity.id
_entity.type
_entity.pdbx_description
1 polymer ?
#
loop_
_entity_poly.entity_id
_entity_poly.type
_entity_poly.pdbx_seq_one_letter_code
_entity_poly.pdbx_strand_id
1 'polypeptide(L)'
;GKPELVAIKYIIPPGKKLGWHHHVAMNHGVLVQGELTINSQDGKTKVLRAGEVVVEMVDAIHHGENNGTDPVVLYMFYLSQEGMNLTVQHPEIPLE
;
A
#
# COMPACT_ATOMS: atom_id res chain seq x y z
N GLY A 1 21.22 5.41 -10.41
CA GLY A 1 20.37 5.11 -11.55
C GLY A 1 19.54 6.31 -11.97
N LYS A 2 18.93 6.23 -13.14
CA LYS A 2 18.08 7.29 -13.64
C LYS A 2 16.81 7.40 -12.82
N PRO A 3 16.29 8.62 -12.56
CA PRO A 3 14.99 8.78 -11.92
C PRO A 3 13.90 8.10 -12.74
N GLU A 4 12.93 7.49 -12.04
CA GLU A 4 11.84 6.77 -12.65
C GLU A 4 10.54 7.02 -11.89
N LEU A 5 9.49 7.42 -12.60
CA LEU A 5 8.15 7.53 -12.02
C LEU A 5 7.38 6.27 -12.38
N VAL A 6 6.82 5.63 -11.37
CA VAL A 6 6.04 4.41 -11.55
C VAL A 6 4.63 4.64 -11.02
N ALA A 7 3.63 4.28 -11.81
CA ALA A 7 2.23 4.34 -11.41
C ALA A 7 1.65 2.93 -11.41
N ILE A 8 0.99 2.55 -10.32
CA ILE A 8 0.39 1.22 -10.18
C ILE A 8 -1.06 1.36 -9.75
N LYS A 9 -1.93 0.63 -10.43
CA LYS A 9 -3.33 0.47 -10.02
C LYS A 9 -3.46 -0.85 -9.29
N TYR A 10 -3.84 -0.78 -8.01
CA TYR A 10 -4.13 -1.96 -7.21
C TYR A 10 -5.62 -2.19 -7.13
N ILE A 11 -6.03 -3.44 -7.33
CA ILE A 11 -7.41 -3.87 -7.12
C ILE A 11 -7.37 -4.95 -6.03
N ILE A 12 -8.03 -4.68 -4.91
CA ILE A 12 -8.00 -5.58 -3.76
C ILE A 12 -9.42 -6.10 -3.53
N PRO A 13 -9.69 -7.39 -3.79
CA PRO A 13 -11.01 -7.96 -3.60
C PRO A 13 -11.46 -7.90 -2.13
N PRO A 14 -12.77 -7.93 -1.86
CA PRO A 14 -13.28 -8.02 -0.49
C PRO A 14 -12.69 -9.23 0.24
N GLY A 15 -12.31 -9.04 1.50
CA GLY A 15 -11.74 -10.09 2.34
C GLY A 15 -10.26 -10.38 2.13
N LYS A 16 -9.62 -9.73 1.16
CA LYS A 16 -8.20 -9.94 0.87
C LYS A 16 -7.34 -9.15 1.85
N LYS A 17 -6.32 -9.83 2.40
CA LYS A 17 -5.24 -9.20 3.17
C LYS A 17 -3.96 -9.24 2.35
N LEU A 18 -3.28 -8.11 2.25
CA LEU A 18 -1.96 -8.04 1.64
C LEU A 18 -0.91 -8.45 2.68
N GLY A 19 0.23 -8.97 2.23
CA GLY A 19 1.31 -9.32 3.13
C GLY A 19 1.98 -8.11 3.77
N TRP A 20 2.62 -8.33 4.92
CA TRP A 20 3.46 -7.32 5.54
C TRP A 20 4.60 -6.94 4.59
N HIS A 21 4.84 -5.64 4.45
CA HIS A 21 5.87 -5.13 3.53
C HIS A 21 6.29 -3.73 3.94
N HIS A 22 7.40 -3.27 3.37
CA HIS A 22 7.76 -1.86 3.44
C HIS A 22 8.12 -1.35 2.04
N HIS A 23 8.03 -0.05 1.85
CA HIS A 23 8.38 0.60 0.59
C HIS A 23 9.76 1.24 0.69
N VAL A 24 10.56 1.06 -0.34
CA VAL A 24 11.89 1.66 -0.46
C VAL A 24 11.79 3.02 -1.15
N ALA A 25 10.84 3.15 -2.08
CA ALA A 25 10.61 4.38 -2.82
C ALA A 25 9.55 5.26 -2.16
N MET A 26 9.73 6.58 -2.23
CA MET A 26 8.69 7.53 -1.83
C MET A 26 7.45 7.30 -2.66
N ASN A 27 6.28 7.30 -2.02
CA ASN A 27 5.05 7.02 -2.73
C ASN A 27 3.85 7.75 -2.13
N HIS A 28 2.87 8.01 -2.99
CA HIS A 28 1.59 8.58 -2.60
C HIS A 28 0.53 8.11 -3.59
N GLY A 29 -0.72 8.22 -3.20
CA GLY A 29 -1.79 7.78 -4.06
C GLY A 29 -3.15 8.24 -3.63
N VAL A 30 -4.16 7.70 -4.30
CA VAL A 30 -5.55 8.03 -4.04
C VAL A 30 -6.40 6.77 -4.11
N LEU A 31 -7.29 6.62 -3.12
CA LEU A 31 -8.28 5.56 -3.12
C LEU A 31 -9.49 6.06 -3.90
N VAL A 32 -9.86 5.37 -4.97
CA VAL A 32 -10.98 5.80 -5.82
C VAL A 32 -12.23 4.97 -5.60
N GLN A 33 -12.13 3.81 -4.98
CA GLN A 33 -13.27 2.95 -4.68
C GLN A 33 -13.00 2.10 -3.45
N GLY A 34 -14.02 1.90 -2.63
CA GLY A 34 -13.97 0.99 -1.49
C GLY A 34 -13.40 1.64 -0.24
N GLU A 35 -13.06 0.80 0.72
CA GLU A 35 -12.48 1.21 2.00
C GLU A 35 -11.32 0.29 2.33
N LEU A 36 -10.15 0.88 2.56
CA LEU A 36 -8.92 0.13 2.82
C LEU A 36 -8.45 0.36 4.24
N THR A 37 -8.24 -0.72 4.98
CA THR A 37 -7.66 -0.68 6.32
C THR A 37 -6.17 -0.93 6.22
N ILE A 38 -5.37 -0.02 6.78
CA ILE A 38 -3.91 -0.12 6.79
C ILE A 38 -3.46 -0.33 8.22
N ASN A 39 -2.74 -1.42 8.45
CA ASN A 39 -2.17 -1.76 9.75
C ASN A 39 -0.66 -1.62 9.69
N SER A 40 -0.07 -0.94 10.67
CA SER A 40 1.38 -0.85 10.78
C SER A 40 1.90 -1.77 11.88
N GLN A 41 3.19 -2.15 11.76
CA GLN A 41 3.81 -3.08 12.70
C GLN A 41 3.83 -2.54 14.13
N ASP A 42 3.82 -1.23 14.30
CA ASP A 42 3.77 -0.58 15.62
C ASP A 42 2.38 -0.59 16.26
N GLY A 43 1.41 -1.26 15.64
CA GLY A 43 0.06 -1.43 16.19
C GLY A 43 -0.94 -0.35 15.81
N LYS A 44 -0.57 0.59 14.94
CA LYS A 44 -1.49 1.63 14.47
C LYS A 44 -2.34 1.14 13.32
N THR A 45 -3.58 1.59 13.28
CA THR A 45 -4.53 1.27 12.22
C THR A 45 -5.12 2.55 11.66
N LYS A 46 -5.17 2.64 10.34
CA LYS A 46 -5.78 3.75 9.61
C LYS A 46 -6.77 3.20 8.59
N VAL A 47 -7.91 3.85 8.46
CA VAL A 47 -8.91 3.48 7.45
C VAL A 47 -8.96 4.59 6.40
N LEU A 48 -8.75 4.21 5.14
CA LEU A 48 -8.87 5.10 3.98
C LEU A 48 -10.21 4.87 3.31
N ARG A 49 -10.86 5.95 2.93
CA ARG A 49 -12.13 5.93 2.20
C ARG A 49 -11.96 6.52 0.80
N ALA A 50 -12.89 6.19 -0.08
CA ALA A 50 -12.87 6.69 -1.45
C ALA A 50 -12.77 8.21 -1.49
N GLY A 51 -11.86 8.72 -2.33
CA GLY A 51 -11.55 10.14 -2.45
C GLY A 51 -10.41 10.62 -1.58
N GLU A 52 -9.97 9.83 -0.62
CA GLU A 52 -8.85 10.21 0.25
C GLU A 52 -7.50 9.89 -0.39
N VAL A 53 -6.53 10.77 -0.13
CA VAL A 53 -5.15 10.57 -0.55
C VAL A 53 -4.34 9.94 0.57
N VAL A 54 -3.35 9.14 0.19
CA VAL A 54 -2.42 8.51 1.11
C VAL A 54 -0.99 8.87 0.72
N VAL A 55 -0.19 9.21 1.72
CA VAL A 55 1.26 9.34 1.59
C VAL A 55 1.86 8.31 2.52
N GLU A 56 2.54 7.31 1.96
CA GLU A 56 3.11 6.24 2.77
C GLU A 56 4.54 6.54 3.15
N MET A 57 4.89 6.13 4.36
CA MET A 57 6.25 6.32 4.87
C MET A 57 7.19 5.28 4.25
N VAL A 58 8.38 5.74 3.92
CA VAL A 58 9.47 4.86 3.47
C VAL A 58 9.96 4.04 4.66
N ASP A 59 10.23 2.76 4.44
CA ASP A 59 10.78 1.81 5.40
C ASP A 59 9.87 1.46 6.60
N ALA A 60 8.63 1.89 6.63
CA ALA A 60 7.69 1.49 7.66
C ALA A 60 6.95 0.22 7.25
N ILE A 61 7.05 -0.83 8.05
CA ILE A 61 6.42 -2.13 7.76
C ILE A 61 4.92 -2.05 8.05
N HIS A 62 4.13 -2.39 7.05
CA HIS A 62 2.67 -2.32 7.12
C HIS A 62 2.00 -3.31 6.18
N HIS A 63 0.70 -3.46 6.30
CA HIS A 63 -0.11 -4.17 5.31
C HIS A 63 -1.49 -3.55 5.22
N GLY A 64 -2.12 -3.73 4.05
CA GLY A 64 -3.49 -3.32 3.81
C GLY A 64 -4.42 -4.53 3.79
N GLU A 65 -5.68 -4.30 4.15
CA GLU A 65 -6.72 -5.31 4.04
C GLU A 65 -8.04 -4.68 3.66
N ASN A 66 -8.81 -5.41 2.86
CA ASN A 66 -10.16 -4.97 2.47
C ASN A 66 -11.18 -5.70 3.34
N ASN A 67 -11.67 -5.01 4.35
CA ASN A 67 -12.70 -5.54 5.26
C ASN A 67 -14.11 -5.16 4.83
N GLY A 68 -14.25 -4.50 3.66
CA GLY A 68 -15.53 -4.08 3.13
C GLY A 68 -16.16 -5.12 2.22
N THR A 69 -17.23 -4.70 1.54
CA THR A 69 -18.00 -5.55 0.62
C THR A 69 -17.72 -5.25 -0.85
N ASP A 70 -17.07 -4.12 -1.14
CA ASP A 70 -16.72 -3.72 -2.50
C ASP A 70 -15.23 -3.89 -2.75
N PRO A 71 -14.80 -4.13 -3.99
CA PRO A 71 -13.38 -4.10 -4.32
C PRO A 71 -12.77 -2.74 -3.99
N VAL A 72 -11.55 -2.75 -3.47
CA VAL A 72 -10.75 -1.54 -3.30
C VAL A 72 -10.02 -1.27 -4.62
N VAL A 73 -10.08 -0.03 -5.09
CA VAL A 73 -9.30 0.44 -6.24
C VAL A 73 -8.43 1.59 -5.77
N LEU A 74 -7.12 1.38 -5.83
CA LEU A 74 -6.11 2.29 -5.31
C LEU A 74 -5.08 2.59 -6.39
N TYR A 75 -4.82 3.88 -6.64
CA TYR A 75 -3.75 4.30 -7.54
C TYR A 75 -2.59 4.80 -6.70
N MET A 76 -1.41 4.21 -6.91
CA MET A 76 -0.18 4.60 -6.21
C MET A 76 0.88 5.07 -7.21
N PHE A 77 1.60 6.11 -6.83
CA PHE A 77 2.65 6.73 -7.63
C PHE A 77 3.94 6.70 -6.83
N TYR A 78 5.00 6.18 -7.43
CA TYR A 78 6.30 5.99 -6.79
C TYR A 78 7.34 6.85 -7.46
N LEU A 79 8.11 7.58 -6.66
CA LEU A 79 9.30 8.27 -7.13
C LEU A 79 10.49 7.36 -6.82
N SER A 80 11.03 6.76 -7.86
CA SER A 80 12.04 5.72 -7.76
C SER A 80 13.23 6.02 -8.66
N GLN A 81 14.04 5.03 -8.87
CA GLN A 81 15.13 5.07 -9.85
C GLN A 81 15.25 3.69 -10.49
N GLU A 82 15.83 3.68 -11.67
CA GLU A 82 16.04 2.47 -12.45
C GLU A 82 16.76 1.40 -11.63
N GLY A 83 16.21 0.19 -11.61
CA GLY A 83 16.77 -0.94 -10.87
C GLY A 83 16.41 -1.02 -9.39
N MET A 84 15.67 -0.03 -8.86
CA MET A 84 15.24 -0.06 -7.46
C MET A 84 13.96 -0.87 -7.29
N ASN A 85 13.91 -1.72 -6.26
CA ASN A 85 12.68 -2.37 -5.86
C ASN A 85 11.75 -1.36 -5.19
N LEU A 86 10.48 -1.35 -5.56
CA LEU A 86 9.49 -0.45 -4.95
C LEU A 86 9.07 -0.94 -3.58
N THR A 87 8.99 -2.25 -3.41
CA THR A 87 8.42 -2.88 -2.22
C THR A 87 9.25 -4.08 -1.82
N VAL A 88 9.44 -4.27 -0.52
CA VAL A 88 10.10 -5.43 0.05
C VAL A 88 9.09 -6.17 0.92
N GLN A 89 8.82 -7.43 0.59
CA GLN A 89 7.89 -8.28 1.33
C GLN A 89 8.54 -8.85 2.59
N HIS A 90 7.73 -9.04 3.62
CA HIS A 90 8.16 -9.63 4.90
C HIS A 90 7.34 -10.89 5.19
N PRO A 91 7.59 -11.99 4.45
CA PRO A 91 6.82 -13.23 4.64
C PRO A 91 7.07 -13.89 6.00
N GLU A 92 8.13 -13.49 6.69
CA GLU A 92 8.43 -13.99 8.04
C GLU A 92 7.44 -13.50 9.10
N ILE A 93 6.66 -12.43 8.81
CA ILE A 93 5.67 -11.88 9.74
C ILE A 93 4.31 -12.48 9.41
N PRO A 94 3.68 -13.22 10.34
CA PRO A 94 2.38 -13.83 10.06
C PRO A 94 1.26 -12.78 9.98
N LEU A 95 0.30 -13.03 9.10
CA LEU A 95 -0.95 -12.26 9.02
C LEU A 95 -1.95 -12.86 9.99
N GLU A 96 -2.25 -12.15 11.03
CA GLU A 96 -3.23 -12.59 12.04
C GLU A 96 -4.65 -12.17 11.69
#